data_665c260882445d6e6ef4219ccdeade43
#
_entry.id   665c260882445d6e6ef4219ccdeade43
#
_cell.length_a   1.000
_cell.length_b   1.000
_cell.length_c   1.000
_cell.angle_alpha   90.00
_cell.angle_beta   90.00
_cell.angle_gamma   90.00
#
_symmetry.space_group_name_H-M   'P 1'
#
loop_
_entity.id
_entity.type
_entity.pdbx_description
1 polymer ?
#
loop_
_entity_poly.entity_id
_entity_poly.type
_entity_poly.pdbx_seq_one_letter_code
_entity_poly.pdbx_strand_id
1 'polypeptide(L)'
;DVLRLYGALVGLGVLLALHGIYQYIVAVPIPASWMTHTETAVRTRVYSIFGSPNIMGDFMVMVAPMCASLAYYVKDTKWKIAAWIGTILMCFACLFTMSRASWVAMAIAVVIFVLLVDRRLLALLAVAGVGACFVPFVRTRIGFLFTDDFAAANTSGGRAGRKLNALNLFYAGNPWVGVGEGMFGGAVAMQNQVLDGVDYFYVDNYFLKTMVEMGYCGLAAFCLMLLGFLGAACRALYR
;
A
#
# COMPACT_ATOMS: atom_id res chain seq x y z
N ASP A 1 22.09 12.01 13.64
CA ASP A 1 20.69 11.80 14.03
C ASP A 1 19.84 11.14 12.93
N VAL A 2 20.02 11.47 11.64
CA VAL A 2 19.25 10.86 10.52
C VAL A 2 19.42 9.36 10.48
N LEU A 3 20.65 8.82 10.62
CA LEU A 3 20.91 7.39 10.63
C LEU A 3 20.24 6.64 11.80
N ARG A 4 20.14 7.30 12.97
CA ARG A 4 19.44 6.73 14.12
C ARG A 4 17.94 6.64 13.88
N LEU A 5 17.33 7.69 13.31
CA LEU A 5 15.92 7.70 12.91
C LEU A 5 15.64 6.64 11.84
N TYR A 6 16.52 6.54 10.85
CA TYR A 6 16.44 5.53 9.81
C TYR A 6 16.50 4.11 10.39
N GLY A 7 17.47 3.85 11.26
CA GLY A 7 17.61 2.56 11.94
C GLY A 7 16.41 2.24 12.85
N ALA A 8 15.87 3.23 13.56
CA ALA A 8 14.68 3.07 14.39
C ALA A 8 13.44 2.72 13.55
N LEU A 9 13.24 3.39 12.40
CA LEU A 9 12.14 3.10 11.48
C LEU A 9 12.25 1.69 10.90
N VAL A 10 13.45 1.27 10.48
CA VAL A 10 13.71 -0.09 10.00
C VAL A 10 13.47 -1.11 11.12
N GLY A 11 13.95 -0.85 12.33
CA GLY A 11 13.73 -1.70 13.49
C GLY A 11 12.24 -1.86 13.81
N LEU A 12 11.49 -0.77 13.80
CA LEU A 12 10.03 -0.79 13.94
C LEU A 12 9.39 -1.63 12.85
N GLY A 13 9.81 -1.48 11.59
CA GLY A 13 9.32 -2.28 10.47
C GLY A 13 9.52 -3.77 10.67
N VAL A 14 10.69 -4.19 11.17
CA VAL A 14 10.97 -5.60 11.50
C VAL A 14 10.05 -6.11 12.61
N LEU A 15 9.86 -5.34 13.68
CA LEU A 15 8.97 -5.72 14.78
C LEU A 15 7.52 -5.88 14.31
N LEU A 16 7.03 -4.95 13.49
CA LEU A 16 5.68 -5.02 12.93
C LEU A 16 5.52 -6.17 11.93
N ALA A 17 6.57 -6.49 11.18
CA ALA A 17 6.58 -7.65 10.29
C ALA A 17 6.49 -8.96 11.08
N LEU A 18 7.27 -9.10 12.16
CA LEU A 18 7.21 -10.25 13.06
C LEU A 18 5.83 -10.39 13.71
N HIS A 19 5.24 -9.29 14.18
CA HIS A 19 3.89 -9.30 14.73
C HIS A 19 2.84 -9.69 13.67
N GLY A 20 2.97 -9.20 12.42
CA GLY A 20 2.10 -9.63 11.33
C GLY A 20 2.24 -11.11 10.98
N ILE A 21 3.46 -11.64 10.96
CA ILE A 21 3.71 -13.08 10.75
C ILE A 21 3.10 -13.89 11.91
N TYR A 22 3.23 -13.44 13.15
CA TYR A 22 2.56 -14.05 14.30
C TYR A 22 1.03 -14.07 14.11
N GLN A 23 0.40 -12.96 13.71
CA GLN A 23 -1.04 -12.90 13.40
C GLN A 23 -1.44 -13.92 12.32
N TYR A 24 -0.59 -14.14 11.32
CA TYR A 24 -0.85 -15.14 10.27
C TYR A 24 -0.82 -16.57 10.81
N ILE A 25 0.14 -16.88 11.69
CA ILE A 25 0.30 -18.22 12.31
C ILE A 25 -0.92 -18.54 13.19
N VAL A 26 -1.32 -17.58 14.04
CA VAL A 26 -2.47 -17.72 14.95
C VAL A 26 -3.82 -17.65 14.20
N ALA A 27 -3.82 -17.24 12.95
CA ALA A 27 -5.01 -17.05 12.13
C ALA A 27 -6.03 -16.09 12.77
N VAL A 28 -5.60 -14.86 13.06
CA VAL A 28 -6.46 -13.82 13.64
C VAL A 28 -7.73 -13.65 12.81
N PRO A 29 -8.93 -13.58 13.44
CA PRO A 29 -10.20 -13.44 12.73
C PRO A 29 -10.23 -12.15 11.91
N ILE A 30 -10.81 -12.25 10.71
CA ILE A 30 -10.95 -11.13 9.77
C ILE A 30 -12.29 -10.44 10.05
N PRO A 31 -12.32 -9.12 10.31
CA PRO A 31 -13.57 -8.37 10.38
C PRO A 31 -14.40 -8.53 9.09
N ALA A 32 -15.69 -8.76 9.19
CA ALA A 32 -16.58 -8.96 8.03
C ALA A 32 -16.55 -7.79 7.05
N SER A 33 -16.29 -6.57 7.54
CA SER A 33 -16.15 -5.35 6.72
C SER A 33 -14.93 -5.34 5.77
N TRP A 34 -13.96 -6.24 5.97
CA TRP A 34 -12.74 -6.34 5.13
C TRP A 34 -12.83 -7.44 4.09
N MET A 35 -13.89 -8.22 4.09
CA MET A 35 -14.11 -9.31 3.16
C MET A 35 -15.29 -9.00 2.23
N THR A 36 -15.10 -9.26 0.95
CA THR A 36 -16.24 -9.37 0.03
C THR A 36 -16.89 -10.74 0.26
N HIS A 37 -18.21 -10.81 0.28
CA HIS A 37 -18.98 -12.04 0.58
C HIS A 37 -18.59 -13.28 -0.26
N THR A 38 -17.89 -13.07 -1.37
CA THR A 38 -17.39 -14.11 -2.29
C THR A 38 -15.97 -14.58 -1.98
N GLU A 39 -15.23 -13.95 -1.04
CA GLU A 39 -13.84 -14.29 -0.74
C GLU A 39 -13.72 -15.30 0.42
N THR A 40 -14.29 -16.49 0.28
CA THR A 40 -14.27 -17.55 1.31
C THR A 40 -12.92 -18.26 1.47
N ALA A 41 -11.99 -18.06 0.53
CA ALA A 41 -10.71 -18.78 0.50
C ALA A 41 -9.56 -18.15 1.30
N VAL A 42 -9.79 -17.02 1.96
CA VAL A 42 -8.73 -16.32 2.71
C VAL A 42 -8.78 -16.72 4.17
N ARG A 43 -7.73 -17.45 4.64
CA ARG A 43 -7.63 -17.91 6.03
C ARG A 43 -7.54 -16.75 7.03
N THR A 44 -6.74 -15.72 6.73
CA THR A 44 -6.57 -14.52 7.55
C THR A 44 -5.95 -13.39 6.73
N ARG A 45 -6.09 -12.16 7.21
CA ARG A 45 -5.41 -10.97 6.66
C ARG A 45 -4.70 -10.26 7.81
N VAL A 46 -3.38 -10.14 7.73
CA VAL A 46 -2.61 -9.51 8.79
C VAL A 46 -2.66 -7.98 8.68
N TYR A 47 -2.73 -7.31 9.80
CA TYR A 47 -2.81 -5.86 9.90
C TYR A 47 -1.93 -5.26 10.99
N SER A 48 -1.31 -6.10 11.82
CA SER A 48 -0.49 -5.71 12.97
C SER A 48 -1.21 -4.71 13.88
N ILE A 49 -0.69 -3.51 14.03
CA ILE A 49 -1.29 -2.44 14.85
C ILE A 49 -2.08 -1.41 14.01
N PHE A 50 -2.05 -1.52 12.68
CA PHE A 50 -2.58 -0.48 11.78
C PHE A 50 -4.11 -0.49 11.63
N GLY A 51 -4.82 -1.47 12.14
CA GLY A 51 -6.28 -1.59 11.97
C GLY A 51 -6.73 -1.79 10.52
N SER A 52 -5.80 -1.94 9.55
CA SER A 52 -6.09 -2.24 8.15
C SER A 52 -4.95 -3.00 7.51
N PRO A 53 -5.23 -4.13 6.82
CA PRO A 53 -4.22 -4.88 6.07
C PRO A 53 -3.55 -4.07 4.95
N ASN A 54 -4.30 -3.17 4.31
CA ASN A 54 -3.76 -2.34 3.24
C ASN A 54 -2.71 -1.36 3.78
N ILE A 55 -3.00 -0.67 4.89
CA ILE A 55 -2.06 0.27 5.52
C ILE A 55 -0.79 -0.46 5.98
N MET A 56 -0.94 -1.65 6.56
CA MET A 56 0.24 -2.47 6.91
C MET A 56 1.06 -2.84 5.68
N GLY A 57 0.40 -3.26 4.59
CA GLY A 57 1.08 -3.60 3.35
C GLY A 57 1.85 -2.41 2.77
N ASP A 58 1.25 -1.24 2.73
CA ASP A 58 1.86 -0.01 2.22
C ASP A 58 3.04 0.44 3.09
N PHE A 59 2.94 0.28 4.41
CA PHE A 59 4.06 0.53 5.32
C PHE A 59 5.23 -0.43 5.05
N MET A 60 4.96 -1.72 4.82
CA MET A 60 6.01 -2.68 4.45
C MET A 60 6.67 -2.34 3.10
N VAL A 61 5.89 -1.90 2.11
CA VAL A 61 6.39 -1.44 0.80
C VAL A 61 7.36 -0.27 0.96
N MET A 62 7.10 0.63 1.89
CA MET A 62 7.98 1.77 2.16
C MET A 62 9.26 1.37 2.91
N VAL A 63 9.16 0.53 3.92
CA VAL A 63 10.27 0.26 4.84
C VAL A 63 11.16 -0.91 4.39
N ALA A 64 10.65 -1.89 3.62
CA ALA A 64 11.45 -3.01 3.16
C ALA A 64 12.63 -2.59 2.26
N PRO A 65 12.49 -1.70 1.25
CA PRO A 65 13.63 -1.19 0.48
C PRO A 65 14.63 -0.40 1.33
N MET A 66 14.14 0.31 2.36
CA MET A 66 15.02 0.99 3.32
C MET A 66 15.88 -0.02 4.08
N CYS A 67 15.29 -1.11 4.56
CA CYS A 67 16.01 -2.18 5.24
C CYS A 67 17.03 -2.86 4.31
N ALA A 68 16.66 -3.11 3.06
CA ALA A 68 17.56 -3.64 2.04
C ALA A 68 18.74 -2.67 1.77
N SER A 69 18.48 -1.37 1.69
CA SER A 69 19.53 -0.34 1.52
C SER A 69 20.51 -0.34 2.70
N LEU A 70 20.00 -0.53 3.92
CA LEU A 70 20.84 -0.64 5.12
C LEU A 70 21.81 -1.82 5.03
N ALA A 71 21.37 -2.95 4.43
CA ALA A 71 22.25 -4.12 4.22
C ALA A 71 23.42 -3.84 3.29
N TYR A 72 23.31 -2.89 2.36
CA TYR A 72 24.43 -2.45 1.51
C TYR A 72 25.34 -1.43 2.20
N TYR A 73 24.76 -0.58 3.06
CA TYR A 73 25.52 0.46 3.76
C TYR A 73 26.37 -0.09 4.92
N VAL A 74 25.87 -1.06 5.65
CA VAL A 74 26.52 -1.61 6.83
C VAL A 74 27.69 -2.51 6.45
N LYS A 75 28.87 -2.28 7.08
CA LYS A 75 30.10 -3.04 6.83
C LYS A 75 30.16 -4.35 7.63
N ASP A 76 29.60 -4.36 8.83
CA ASP A 76 29.59 -5.53 9.71
C ASP A 76 28.65 -6.61 9.14
N THR A 77 29.22 -7.80 8.91
CA THR A 77 28.50 -8.93 8.32
C THR A 77 27.28 -9.35 9.11
N LYS A 78 27.31 -9.27 10.45
CA LYS A 78 26.17 -9.66 11.32
C LYS A 78 24.98 -8.74 11.07
N TRP A 79 25.19 -7.42 11.08
CA TRP A 79 24.15 -6.43 10.82
C TRP A 79 23.66 -6.46 9.38
N LYS A 80 24.55 -6.78 8.44
CA LYS A 80 24.19 -6.98 7.03
C LYS A 80 23.22 -8.15 6.85
N ILE A 81 23.53 -9.29 7.47
CA ILE A 81 22.66 -10.47 7.46
C ILE A 81 21.34 -10.17 8.16
N ALA A 82 21.37 -9.51 9.32
CA ALA A 82 20.15 -9.12 10.04
C ALA A 82 19.24 -8.21 9.20
N ALA A 83 19.81 -7.24 8.46
CA ALA A 83 19.04 -6.37 7.58
C ALA A 83 18.41 -7.13 6.39
N TRP A 84 19.13 -8.10 5.79
CA TRP A 84 18.54 -8.95 4.74
C TRP A 84 17.43 -9.84 5.29
N ILE A 85 17.59 -10.43 6.47
CA ILE A 85 16.53 -11.19 7.14
C ILE A 85 15.32 -10.28 7.40
N GLY A 86 15.53 -9.07 7.92
CA GLY A 86 14.47 -8.08 8.14
C GLY A 86 13.71 -7.74 6.87
N THR A 87 14.43 -7.53 5.75
CA THR A 87 13.81 -7.28 4.44
C THR A 87 12.91 -8.44 4.00
N ILE A 88 13.41 -9.67 4.12
CA ILE A 88 12.65 -10.87 3.76
C ILE A 88 11.40 -11.00 4.64
N LEU A 89 11.53 -10.79 5.95
CA LEU A 89 10.38 -10.81 6.88
C LEU A 89 9.32 -9.77 6.51
N MET A 90 9.72 -8.54 6.12
CA MET A 90 8.78 -7.51 5.67
C MET A 90 8.10 -7.89 4.35
N CYS A 91 8.81 -8.51 3.41
CA CYS A 91 8.20 -9.02 2.19
C CYS A 91 7.15 -10.10 2.49
N PHE A 92 7.44 -11.04 3.39
CA PHE A 92 6.46 -12.05 3.82
C PHE A 92 5.27 -11.41 4.55
N ALA A 93 5.51 -10.46 5.45
CA ALA A 93 4.44 -9.75 6.13
C ALA A 93 3.53 -9.02 5.12
N CYS A 94 4.11 -8.37 4.10
CA CYS A 94 3.36 -7.76 3.01
C CYS A 94 2.50 -8.78 2.25
N LEU A 95 3.04 -9.96 1.93
CA LEU A 95 2.28 -11.04 1.30
C LEU A 95 1.08 -11.49 2.15
N PHE A 96 1.26 -11.62 3.46
CA PHE A 96 0.22 -12.06 4.40
C PHE A 96 -0.87 -11.01 4.66
N THR A 97 -0.67 -9.75 4.26
CA THR A 97 -1.76 -8.76 4.27
C THR A 97 -2.88 -9.10 3.30
N MET A 98 -2.61 -9.95 2.31
CA MET A 98 -3.52 -10.28 1.19
C MET A 98 -3.99 -9.05 0.41
N SER A 99 -3.24 -7.95 0.46
CA SER A 99 -3.49 -6.73 -0.30
C SER A 99 -2.84 -6.81 -1.68
N ARG A 100 -3.65 -6.95 -2.72
CA ARG A 100 -3.17 -7.03 -4.12
C ARG A 100 -2.40 -5.78 -4.54
N ALA A 101 -2.87 -4.60 -4.12
CA ALA A 101 -2.21 -3.34 -4.41
C ALA A 101 -0.82 -3.28 -3.79
N SER A 102 -0.69 -3.67 -2.51
CA SER A 102 0.60 -3.69 -1.82
C SER A 102 1.55 -4.74 -2.40
N TRP A 103 1.04 -5.87 -2.92
CA TRP A 103 1.87 -6.87 -3.62
C TRP A 103 2.48 -6.29 -4.91
N VAL A 104 1.66 -5.62 -5.72
CA VAL A 104 2.13 -4.96 -6.95
C VAL A 104 3.12 -3.85 -6.62
N ALA A 105 2.81 -3.03 -5.62
CA ALA A 105 3.69 -1.95 -5.17
C ALA A 105 5.03 -2.50 -4.63
N MET A 106 5.02 -3.58 -3.85
CA MET A 106 6.23 -4.25 -3.37
C MET A 106 7.06 -4.82 -4.52
N ALA A 107 6.43 -5.47 -5.50
CA ALA A 107 7.12 -5.98 -6.68
C ALA A 107 7.80 -4.83 -7.46
N ILE A 108 7.10 -3.72 -7.68
CA ILE A 108 7.67 -2.53 -8.32
C ILE A 108 8.84 -1.97 -7.50
N ALA A 109 8.69 -1.84 -6.17
CA ALA A 109 9.75 -1.34 -5.29
C ALA A 109 11.00 -2.23 -5.34
N VAL A 110 10.83 -3.56 -5.34
CA VAL A 110 11.93 -4.51 -5.47
C VAL A 110 12.59 -4.42 -6.85
N VAL A 111 11.80 -4.31 -7.93
CA VAL A 111 12.34 -4.13 -9.30
C VAL A 111 13.18 -2.85 -9.38
N ILE A 112 12.65 -1.73 -8.88
CA ILE A 112 13.38 -0.45 -8.88
C ILE A 112 14.67 -0.59 -8.05
N PHE A 113 14.60 -1.19 -6.86
CA PHE A 113 15.76 -1.41 -6.01
C PHE A 113 16.84 -2.23 -6.73
N VAL A 114 16.46 -3.33 -7.35
CA VAL A 114 17.38 -4.22 -8.09
C VAL A 114 17.98 -3.51 -9.31
N LEU A 115 17.20 -2.72 -10.03
CA LEU A 115 17.70 -1.93 -11.17
C LEU A 115 18.76 -0.89 -10.75
N LEU A 116 18.61 -0.32 -9.56
CA LEU A 116 19.51 0.72 -9.03
C LEU A 116 20.77 0.12 -8.39
N VAL A 117 20.67 -1.07 -7.79
CA VAL A 117 21.75 -1.67 -7.00
C VAL A 117 22.52 -2.73 -7.77
N ASP A 118 21.86 -3.75 -8.27
CA ASP A 118 22.49 -4.83 -9.06
C ASP A 118 21.49 -5.48 -10.03
N ARG A 119 21.64 -5.17 -11.30
CA ARG A 119 20.77 -5.68 -12.38
C ARG A 119 20.84 -7.21 -12.55
N ARG A 120 21.87 -7.87 -12.04
CA ARG A 120 22.00 -9.33 -12.10
C ARG A 120 20.92 -10.03 -11.29
N LEU A 121 20.44 -9.38 -10.23
CA LEU A 121 19.34 -9.89 -9.41
C LEU A 121 17.98 -9.91 -10.13
N LEU A 122 17.85 -9.27 -11.31
CA LEU A 122 16.61 -9.33 -12.10
C LEU A 122 16.26 -10.75 -12.53
N ALA A 123 17.26 -11.57 -12.88
CA ALA A 123 17.03 -12.96 -13.22
C ALA A 123 16.47 -13.75 -12.02
N LEU A 124 17.03 -13.54 -10.82
CA LEU A 124 16.55 -14.16 -9.60
C LEU A 124 15.12 -13.70 -9.26
N LEU A 125 14.85 -12.41 -9.46
CA LEU A 125 13.53 -11.83 -9.24
C LEU A 125 12.48 -12.39 -10.20
N ALA A 126 12.85 -12.59 -11.47
CA ALA A 126 11.98 -13.21 -12.48
C ALA A 126 11.64 -14.66 -12.08
N VAL A 127 12.65 -15.44 -11.68
CA VAL A 127 12.44 -16.82 -11.19
C VAL A 127 11.56 -16.85 -9.95
N ALA A 128 11.79 -15.94 -8.98
CA ALA A 128 10.96 -15.83 -7.77
C ALA A 128 9.52 -15.42 -8.10
N GLY A 129 9.32 -14.50 -9.05
CA GLY A 129 8.01 -14.07 -9.51
C GLY A 129 7.22 -15.19 -10.18
N VAL A 130 7.89 -15.96 -11.07
CA VAL A 130 7.30 -17.15 -11.67
C VAL A 130 6.96 -18.18 -10.59
N GLY A 131 7.87 -18.45 -9.65
CA GLY A 131 7.64 -19.35 -8.52
C GLY A 131 6.44 -18.93 -7.66
N ALA A 132 6.27 -17.64 -7.42
CA ALA A 132 5.14 -17.11 -6.66
C ALA A 132 3.78 -17.42 -7.32
N CYS A 133 3.71 -17.49 -8.66
CA CYS A 133 2.49 -17.85 -9.38
C CYS A 133 2.04 -19.29 -9.12
N PHE A 134 2.95 -20.18 -8.71
CA PHE A 134 2.61 -21.56 -8.35
C PHE A 134 2.13 -21.71 -6.89
N VAL A 135 2.26 -20.67 -6.07
CA VAL A 135 1.74 -20.72 -4.70
C VAL A 135 0.22 -20.64 -4.72
N PRO A 136 -0.50 -21.62 -4.12
CA PRO A 136 -1.96 -21.73 -4.26
C PRO A 136 -2.71 -20.47 -3.86
N PHE A 137 -2.36 -19.84 -2.75
CA PHE A 137 -3.06 -18.64 -2.29
C PHE A 137 -2.83 -17.42 -3.20
N VAL A 138 -1.63 -17.29 -3.81
CA VAL A 138 -1.33 -16.22 -4.78
C VAL A 138 -2.16 -16.44 -6.05
N ARG A 139 -2.19 -17.69 -6.56
CA ARG A 139 -2.95 -18.06 -7.74
C ARG A 139 -4.45 -17.80 -7.55
N THR A 140 -5.02 -18.20 -6.40
CA THR A 140 -6.44 -17.97 -6.09
C THR A 140 -6.75 -16.47 -6.04
N ARG A 141 -5.85 -15.68 -5.42
CA ARG A 141 -6.03 -14.23 -5.27
C ARG A 141 -5.93 -13.46 -6.58
N ILE A 142 -5.04 -13.89 -7.47
CA ILE A 142 -4.91 -13.33 -8.82
C ILE A 142 -6.07 -13.82 -9.70
N GLY A 143 -6.40 -15.10 -9.63
CA GLY A 143 -7.50 -15.70 -10.41
C GLY A 143 -8.85 -15.01 -10.15
N PHE A 144 -9.12 -14.58 -8.92
CA PHE A 144 -10.34 -13.85 -8.58
C PHE A 144 -10.51 -12.54 -9.39
N LEU A 145 -9.43 -11.91 -9.85
CA LEU A 145 -9.50 -10.69 -10.69
C LEU A 145 -10.18 -10.94 -12.05
N PHE A 146 -10.21 -12.16 -12.50
CA PHE A 146 -10.75 -12.58 -13.81
C PHE A 146 -12.13 -13.23 -13.70
N THR A 147 -12.78 -13.13 -12.52
CA THR A 147 -14.11 -13.70 -12.29
C THR A 147 -15.20 -12.63 -12.45
N ASP A 148 -16.40 -13.06 -12.85
CA ASP A 148 -17.59 -12.18 -12.92
C ASP A 148 -17.96 -11.63 -11.55
N ASP A 149 -17.69 -12.36 -10.46
CA ASP A 149 -17.89 -11.90 -9.10
C ASP A 149 -17.06 -10.66 -8.76
N PHE A 150 -15.83 -10.56 -9.30
CA PHE A 150 -15.00 -9.36 -9.15
C PHE A 150 -15.61 -8.16 -9.90
N ALA A 151 -16.12 -8.40 -11.10
CA ALA A 151 -16.80 -7.37 -11.90
C ALA A 151 -18.07 -6.89 -11.19
N ALA A 152 -18.90 -7.81 -10.68
CA ALA A 152 -20.11 -7.51 -9.93
C ALA A 152 -19.81 -6.74 -8.61
N ALA A 153 -18.80 -7.17 -7.86
CA ALA A 153 -18.39 -6.49 -6.63
C ALA A 153 -17.86 -5.06 -6.86
N ASN A 154 -17.36 -4.76 -8.07
CA ASN A 154 -16.92 -3.42 -8.42
C ASN A 154 -18.08 -2.50 -8.87
N THR A 155 -19.17 -3.05 -9.43
CA THR A 155 -20.25 -2.26 -10.01
C THR A 155 -21.35 -1.89 -9.02
N SER A 156 -21.78 -2.81 -8.15
CA SER A 156 -22.89 -2.57 -7.19
C SER A 156 -22.38 -2.11 -5.82
N GLY A 157 -22.31 -0.80 -5.59
CA GLY A 157 -21.86 -0.21 -4.32
C GLY A 157 -20.36 -0.36 -4.04
N GLY A 158 -19.59 -0.97 -4.97
CA GLY A 158 -18.17 -1.17 -4.89
C GLY A 158 -17.36 0.09 -5.25
N ARG A 159 -16.09 -0.11 -5.61
CA ARG A 159 -15.16 0.98 -5.96
C ARG A 159 -15.65 1.88 -7.08
N ALA A 160 -16.34 1.33 -8.09
CA ALA A 160 -16.89 2.09 -9.20
C ALA A 160 -18.04 3.00 -8.76
N GLY A 161 -18.98 2.51 -7.93
CA GLY A 161 -20.05 3.32 -7.36
C GLY A 161 -19.51 4.45 -6.49
N ARG A 162 -18.54 4.15 -5.62
CA ARG A 162 -17.86 5.15 -4.77
C ARG A 162 -17.15 6.24 -5.60
N LYS A 163 -16.48 5.83 -6.69
CA LYS A 163 -15.86 6.78 -7.63
C LYS A 163 -16.89 7.67 -8.29
N LEU A 164 -18.04 7.13 -8.70
CA LEU A 164 -19.10 7.89 -9.31
C LEU A 164 -19.71 8.91 -8.34
N ASN A 165 -19.98 8.51 -7.09
CA ASN A 165 -20.45 9.41 -6.04
C ASN A 165 -19.46 10.54 -5.75
N ALA A 166 -18.17 10.22 -5.73
CA ALA A 166 -17.10 11.21 -5.57
C ALA A 166 -17.09 12.24 -6.72
N LEU A 167 -17.24 11.78 -7.97
CA LEU A 167 -17.30 12.65 -9.14
C LEU A 167 -18.57 13.51 -9.15
N ASN A 168 -19.70 12.94 -8.76
CA ASN A 168 -20.96 13.71 -8.65
C ASN A 168 -20.83 14.83 -7.62
N LEU A 169 -20.24 14.54 -6.46
CA LEU A 169 -19.98 15.56 -5.43
C LEU A 169 -19.02 16.65 -5.93
N PHE A 170 -17.96 16.25 -6.64
CA PHE A 170 -17.00 17.18 -7.23
C PHE A 170 -17.65 18.15 -8.23
N TYR A 171 -18.51 17.66 -9.12
CA TYR A 171 -19.20 18.48 -10.12
C TYR A 171 -20.36 19.30 -9.54
N ALA A 172 -20.94 18.86 -8.42
CA ALA A 172 -21.98 19.63 -7.73
C ALA A 172 -21.41 20.83 -6.94
N GLY A 173 -20.12 20.75 -6.55
CA GLY A 173 -19.41 21.80 -5.83
C GLY A 173 -18.67 22.79 -6.75
N ASN A 174 -17.68 23.47 -6.15
CA ASN A 174 -16.77 24.32 -6.91
C ASN A 174 -15.56 23.51 -7.41
N PRO A 175 -15.43 23.22 -8.73
CA PRO A 175 -14.36 22.38 -9.25
C PRO A 175 -12.93 22.91 -9.01
N TRP A 176 -12.77 24.22 -8.81
CA TRP A 176 -11.46 24.84 -8.63
C TRP A 176 -10.92 24.69 -7.21
N VAL A 177 -11.79 24.75 -6.20
CA VAL A 177 -11.42 24.79 -4.78
C VAL A 177 -11.88 23.52 -4.05
N GLY A 178 -12.86 22.79 -4.59
CA GLY A 178 -13.43 21.58 -3.97
C GLY A 178 -14.45 21.92 -2.88
N VAL A 179 -14.78 20.88 -2.08
CA VAL A 179 -15.75 20.97 -0.97
C VAL A 179 -15.11 21.35 0.36
N GLY A 180 -13.80 21.39 0.44
CA GLY A 180 -13.01 21.67 1.65
C GLY A 180 -12.20 20.46 2.12
N GLU A 181 -11.01 20.73 2.66
CA GLU A 181 -10.13 19.69 3.18
C GLU A 181 -10.76 18.99 4.40
N GLY A 182 -10.69 17.64 4.43
CA GLY A 182 -11.27 16.84 5.49
C GLY A 182 -12.80 16.66 5.41
N MET A 183 -13.46 17.18 4.37
CA MET A 183 -14.90 17.07 4.19
C MET A 183 -15.32 15.78 3.48
N PHE A 184 -14.41 15.08 2.81
CA PHE A 184 -14.71 13.89 2.01
C PHE A 184 -13.63 12.82 2.09
N GLY A 185 -14.04 11.55 2.15
CA GLY A 185 -13.18 10.40 1.87
C GLY A 185 -12.07 10.09 2.88
N GLY A 186 -12.14 10.57 4.09
CA GLY A 186 -11.15 10.32 5.13
C GLY A 186 -11.77 10.14 6.52
N ALA A 187 -10.92 9.87 7.53
CA ALA A 187 -11.37 9.65 8.90
C ALA A 187 -12.12 10.86 9.48
N VAL A 188 -11.66 12.07 9.19
CA VAL A 188 -12.28 13.33 9.65
C VAL A 188 -13.69 13.48 9.05
N ALA A 189 -13.83 13.26 7.75
CA ALA A 189 -15.13 13.32 7.08
C ALA A 189 -16.10 12.27 7.63
N MET A 190 -15.63 11.03 7.83
CA MET A 190 -16.44 9.95 8.36
C MET A 190 -16.88 10.19 9.81
N GLN A 191 -16.06 10.88 10.60
CA GLN A 191 -16.37 11.18 11.99
C GLN A 191 -17.33 12.37 12.14
N ASN A 192 -17.17 13.41 11.32
CA ASN A 192 -17.93 14.67 11.47
C ASN A 192 -19.18 14.75 10.58
N GLN A 193 -19.21 14.06 9.43
CA GLN A 193 -20.35 13.99 8.50
C GLN A 193 -21.01 15.35 8.20
N VAL A 194 -20.18 16.35 7.82
CA VAL A 194 -20.60 17.76 7.69
C VAL A 194 -21.47 18.02 6.45
N LEU A 195 -21.31 17.23 5.39
CA LEU A 195 -22.06 17.40 4.15
C LEU A 195 -23.35 16.58 4.16
N ASP A 196 -24.48 17.22 3.98
CA ASP A 196 -25.78 16.54 3.94
C ASP A 196 -25.95 15.72 2.66
N GLY A 197 -26.57 14.55 2.78
CA GLY A 197 -26.90 13.68 1.64
C GLY A 197 -25.70 12.98 1.00
N VAL A 198 -24.55 12.98 1.63
CA VAL A 198 -23.34 12.31 1.14
C VAL A 198 -23.12 10.98 1.85
N ASP A 199 -22.97 9.90 1.08
CA ASP A 199 -22.53 8.63 1.61
C ASP A 199 -21.04 8.69 1.95
N TYR A 200 -20.70 8.69 3.23
CA TYR A 200 -19.33 8.75 3.70
C TYR A 200 -18.65 7.39 3.66
N PHE A 201 -17.48 7.34 3.04
CA PHE A 201 -16.65 6.14 2.94
C PHE A 201 -15.17 6.51 2.82
N TYR A 202 -14.29 5.55 3.10
CA TYR A 202 -12.87 5.73 2.82
C TYR A 202 -12.61 5.65 1.31
N VAL A 203 -12.02 6.70 0.75
CA VAL A 203 -11.66 6.75 -0.67
C VAL A 203 -10.37 6.00 -0.90
N ASP A 204 -10.42 4.99 -1.76
CA ASP A 204 -9.25 4.17 -2.13
C ASP A 204 -8.24 4.93 -3.02
N ASN A 205 -8.63 6.05 -3.60
CA ASN A 205 -7.81 6.84 -4.52
C ASN A 205 -7.55 8.24 -3.94
N TYR A 206 -6.32 8.48 -3.49
CA TYR A 206 -5.94 9.74 -2.87
C TYR A 206 -5.99 10.93 -3.84
N PHE A 207 -5.69 10.73 -5.14
CA PHE A 207 -5.84 11.79 -6.15
C PHE A 207 -7.29 12.23 -6.30
N LEU A 208 -8.22 11.27 -6.32
CA LEU A 208 -9.65 11.56 -6.37
C LEU A 208 -10.11 12.29 -5.10
N LYS A 209 -9.65 11.85 -3.93
CA LYS A 209 -9.92 12.52 -2.66
C LYS A 209 -9.45 13.98 -2.70
N THR A 210 -8.19 14.21 -3.06
CA THR A 210 -7.61 15.55 -3.16
C THR A 210 -8.38 16.42 -4.16
N MET A 211 -8.80 15.85 -5.29
CA MET A 211 -9.58 16.56 -6.29
C MET A 211 -10.96 16.99 -5.75
N VAL A 212 -11.64 16.10 -5.01
CA VAL A 212 -12.96 16.43 -4.44
C VAL A 212 -12.82 17.46 -3.31
N GLU A 213 -11.85 17.29 -2.43
CA GLU A 213 -11.67 18.16 -1.26
C GLU A 213 -11.08 19.54 -1.62
N MET A 214 -10.10 19.57 -2.52
CA MET A 214 -9.29 20.77 -2.80
C MET A 214 -9.39 21.26 -4.26
N GLY A 215 -10.24 20.64 -5.07
CA GLY A 215 -10.44 21.00 -6.46
C GLY A 215 -9.23 20.76 -7.37
N TYR A 216 -9.29 21.32 -8.58
CA TYR A 216 -8.19 21.25 -9.54
C TYR A 216 -6.93 21.96 -9.03
N CYS A 217 -7.08 23.06 -8.27
CA CYS A 217 -5.93 23.78 -7.71
C CYS A 217 -5.15 22.90 -6.72
N GLY A 218 -5.85 22.24 -5.80
CA GLY A 218 -5.22 21.34 -4.83
C GLY A 218 -4.61 20.12 -5.48
N LEU A 219 -5.30 19.52 -6.46
CA LEU A 219 -4.76 18.40 -7.23
C LEU A 219 -3.48 18.79 -7.97
N ALA A 220 -3.46 19.96 -8.64
CA ALA A 220 -2.27 20.46 -9.33
C ALA A 220 -1.10 20.68 -8.35
N ALA A 221 -1.35 21.33 -7.21
CA ALA A 221 -0.34 21.54 -6.17
C ALA A 221 0.21 20.21 -5.63
N PHE A 222 -0.65 19.24 -5.38
CA PHE A 222 -0.26 17.90 -4.94
C PHE A 222 0.60 17.18 -5.98
N CYS A 223 0.22 17.22 -7.26
CA CYS A 223 1.02 16.65 -8.35
C CYS A 223 2.39 17.34 -8.48
N LEU A 224 2.44 18.67 -8.40
CA LEU A 224 3.70 19.43 -8.44
C LEU A 224 4.60 19.08 -7.26
N MET A 225 4.05 18.89 -6.07
CA MET A 225 4.79 18.44 -4.89
C MET A 225 5.42 17.05 -5.15
N LEU A 226 4.64 16.09 -5.66
CA LEU A 226 5.16 14.74 -5.98
C LEU A 226 6.26 14.77 -7.04
N LEU A 227 6.07 15.57 -8.09
CA LEU A 227 7.11 15.78 -9.13
C LEU A 227 8.36 16.43 -8.56
N GLY A 228 8.21 17.37 -7.62
CA GLY A 228 9.31 17.98 -6.89
C GLY A 228 10.13 16.96 -6.09
N PHE A 229 9.46 16.08 -5.35
CA PHE A 229 10.12 14.99 -4.62
C PHE A 229 10.83 14.01 -5.57
N LEU A 230 10.17 13.62 -6.65
CA LEU A 230 10.77 12.75 -7.67
C LEU A 230 12.01 13.39 -8.30
N GLY A 231 11.91 14.67 -8.67
CA GLY A 231 13.03 15.43 -9.22
C GLY A 231 14.21 15.59 -8.23
N ALA A 232 13.92 15.75 -6.94
CA ALA A 232 14.95 15.77 -5.91
C ALA A 232 15.64 14.40 -5.76
N ALA A 233 14.85 13.32 -5.74
CA ALA A 233 15.36 11.95 -5.67
C ALA A 233 16.24 11.62 -6.89
N CYS A 234 15.78 11.95 -8.11
CA CYS A 234 16.58 11.76 -9.33
C CYS A 234 17.89 12.55 -9.28
N ARG A 235 17.88 13.82 -8.84
CA ARG A 235 19.12 14.60 -8.67
C ARG A 235 20.09 13.99 -7.67
N ALA A 236 19.58 13.39 -6.60
CA ALA A 236 20.41 12.71 -5.60
C ALA A 236 21.06 11.44 -6.13
N LEU A 237 20.41 10.73 -7.09
CA LEU A 237 20.95 9.53 -7.72
C LEU A 237 22.07 9.83 -8.76
N TYR A 238 22.03 11.03 -9.38
CA TYR A 238 23.01 11.44 -10.41
C TYR A 238 24.20 12.23 -9.85
N ARG A 239 24.24 12.46 -8.54
CA ARG A 239 25.37 13.06 -7.81
C ARG A 239 26.25 11.99 -7.18
#